data_0c057770f5a80f1c49944233d05a0e4e
#
_entry.id   0c057770f5a80f1c49944233d05a0e4e
#
_cell.length_a   1.000
_cell.length_b   1.000
_cell.length_c   1.000
_cell.angle_alpha   90.00
_cell.angle_beta   90.00
_cell.angle_gamma   90.00
#
_symmetry.space_group_name_H-M   'P 1'
#
loop_
_entity.id
_entity.type
_entity.pdbx_description
1 polymer ?
#
loop_
_entity_poly.entity_id
_entity_poly.type
_entity_poly.pdbx_seq_one_letter_code
_entity_poly.pdbx_strand_id
1 'polypeptide(L)'
;GFLAVQVVVGLATSSLAVLSDAGHMATDAFGLGMALAAISAASRASRDGHRTFGLYRLEILAALANSVLLVGVGGFVVIEAFHRLDDPQSVASTPVLIVGIVGLAVNVAAFLLLRRGATENLNVRGAYLEVVGDALGSVGVIASAIGTAAFGWRWVDPVVGAAIGVFILPRAVRLGRDALRVLVQAAPHGIDVDDVRSTLTGIAGVTDVHDLHVWTLTSEMDVLTA
;
A
#
# COMPACT_ATOMS: atom_id res chain seq x y z
N GLY A 1 17.53 0.27 6.40
CA GLY A 1 18.53 1.33 6.64
C GLY A 1 17.93 2.71 6.41
N PHE A 2 17.54 3.06 5.18
CA PHE A 2 17.10 4.42 4.83
C PHE A 2 15.86 4.89 5.62
N LEU A 3 14.85 4.05 5.77
CA LEU A 3 13.67 4.31 6.59
C LEU A 3 14.02 4.78 8.02
N ALA A 4 14.98 4.11 8.68
CA ALA A 4 15.39 4.51 10.04
C ALA A 4 16.00 5.92 10.06
N VAL A 5 16.76 6.27 9.02
CA VAL A 5 17.32 7.62 8.86
C VAL A 5 16.20 8.64 8.67
N GLN A 6 15.21 8.37 7.83
CA GLN A 6 14.06 9.25 7.62
C GLN A 6 13.27 9.48 8.92
N VAL A 7 12.98 8.41 9.69
CA VAL A 7 12.28 8.54 10.97
C VAL A 7 13.06 9.42 11.94
N VAL A 8 14.37 9.15 12.12
CA VAL A 8 15.22 9.93 13.01
C VAL A 8 15.31 11.40 12.58
N VAL A 9 15.55 11.65 11.29
CA VAL A 9 15.64 13.03 10.77
C VAL A 9 14.28 13.73 10.86
N GLY A 10 13.18 13.05 10.48
CA GLY A 10 11.84 13.64 10.55
C GLY A 10 11.46 14.07 11.97
N LEU A 11 11.73 13.21 12.97
CA LEU A 11 11.50 13.53 14.38
C LEU A 11 12.45 14.65 14.88
N ALA A 12 13.74 14.58 14.56
CA ALA A 12 14.73 15.56 15.01
C ALA A 12 14.54 16.95 14.38
N THR A 13 13.98 17.01 13.16
CA THR A 13 13.75 18.27 12.44
C THR A 13 12.30 18.76 12.52
N SER A 14 11.39 17.99 13.14
CA SER A 14 9.96 18.24 13.18
C SER A 14 9.33 18.36 11.77
N SER A 15 9.95 17.78 10.73
CA SER A 15 9.42 17.82 9.37
C SER A 15 8.26 16.81 9.19
N LEU A 16 7.07 17.33 8.94
CA LEU A 16 5.90 16.49 8.68
C LEU A 16 5.97 15.82 7.30
N ALA A 17 6.57 16.49 6.31
CA ALA A 17 6.78 15.92 4.98
C ALA A 17 7.67 14.67 5.04
N VAL A 18 8.80 14.72 5.77
CA VAL A 18 9.69 13.55 5.97
C VAL A 18 9.01 12.46 6.78
N LEU A 19 8.26 12.82 7.83
CA LEU A 19 7.53 11.85 8.64
C LEU A 19 6.41 11.15 7.88
N SER A 20 5.72 11.88 6.98
CA SER A 20 4.70 11.30 6.10
C SER A 20 5.28 10.26 5.15
N ASP A 21 6.40 10.61 4.50
CA ASP A 21 7.13 9.71 3.60
C ASP A 21 7.67 8.49 4.35
N ALA A 22 8.29 8.69 5.52
CA ALA A 22 8.77 7.61 6.38
C ALA A 22 7.63 6.71 6.88
N GLY A 23 6.48 7.27 7.23
CA GLY A 23 5.30 6.51 7.66
C GLY A 23 4.75 5.62 6.55
N HIS A 24 4.70 6.12 5.32
CA HIS A 24 4.34 5.33 4.14
C HIS A 24 5.31 4.16 3.93
N MET A 25 6.60 4.43 3.84
CA MET A 25 7.63 3.41 3.69
C MET A 25 7.63 2.38 4.83
N ALA A 26 7.33 2.81 6.07
CA ALA A 26 7.24 1.91 7.21
C ALA A 26 6.07 0.93 7.08
N THR A 27 4.90 1.42 6.67
CA THR A 27 3.72 0.58 6.48
C THR A 27 3.91 -0.39 5.31
N ASP A 28 4.56 0.00 4.22
CA ASP A 28 4.86 -0.88 3.10
C ASP A 28 5.86 -1.98 3.47
N ALA A 29 6.94 -1.62 4.19
CA ALA A 29 7.90 -2.60 4.70
C ALA A 29 7.24 -3.59 5.67
N PHE A 30 6.35 -3.11 6.54
CA PHE A 30 5.59 -3.94 7.46
C PHE A 30 4.59 -4.85 6.73
N GLY A 31 3.86 -4.30 5.74
CA GLY A 31 2.93 -5.05 4.89
C GLY A 31 3.62 -6.18 4.14
N LEU A 32 4.79 -5.91 3.53
CA LEU A 32 5.60 -6.93 2.87
C LEU A 32 6.08 -8.00 3.86
N GLY A 33 6.52 -7.59 5.05
CA GLY A 33 6.92 -8.51 6.12
C GLY A 33 5.78 -9.43 6.56
N MET A 34 4.56 -8.88 6.74
CA MET A 34 3.36 -9.65 7.07
C MET A 34 2.97 -10.62 5.95
N ALA A 35 3.04 -10.19 4.68
CA ALA A 35 2.74 -11.04 3.53
C ALA A 35 3.71 -12.22 3.46
N LEU A 36 5.02 -12.00 3.61
CA LEU A 36 6.03 -13.04 3.65
C LEU A 36 5.83 -14.02 4.82
N ALA A 37 5.47 -13.49 6.00
CA ALA A 37 5.14 -14.32 7.17
C ALA A 37 3.89 -15.18 6.91
N ALA A 38 2.85 -14.61 6.29
CA ALA A 38 1.63 -15.31 5.93
C ALA A 38 1.88 -16.45 4.93
N ILE A 39 2.64 -16.18 3.86
CA ILE A 39 3.03 -17.19 2.87
C ILE A 39 3.85 -18.32 3.53
N SER A 40 4.81 -17.95 4.40
CA SER A 40 5.63 -18.91 5.13
C SER A 40 4.80 -19.77 6.10
N ALA A 41 3.80 -19.18 6.75
CA ALA A 41 2.87 -19.90 7.63
C ALA A 41 1.94 -20.83 6.82
N ALA A 42 1.42 -20.36 5.68
CA ALA A 42 0.57 -21.15 4.79
C ALA A 42 1.29 -22.40 4.27
N SER A 43 2.55 -22.26 3.83
CA SER A 43 3.36 -23.36 3.33
C SER A 43 3.67 -24.42 4.39
N ARG A 44 3.79 -24.02 5.67
CA ARG A 44 4.00 -24.96 6.79
C ARG A 44 2.72 -25.66 7.22
N ALA A 45 1.60 -24.93 7.25
CA ALA A 45 0.30 -25.44 7.68
C ALA A 45 -0.36 -26.39 6.67
N SER A 46 0.06 -26.41 5.41
CA SER A 46 -0.40 -27.34 4.38
C SER A 46 -0.16 -28.84 4.74
N ARG A 47 0.59 -29.10 5.80
CA ARG A 47 0.85 -30.45 6.33
C ARG A 47 -0.12 -30.88 7.46
N ASP A 48 -0.99 -30.00 7.90
CA ASP A 48 -1.94 -30.25 8.98
C ASP A 48 -3.31 -30.60 8.41
N GLY A 49 -3.72 -31.86 8.54
CA GLY A 49 -4.97 -32.39 7.96
C GLY A 49 -6.28 -31.76 8.48
N HIS A 50 -6.22 -30.91 9.52
CA HIS A 50 -7.37 -30.19 10.06
C HIS A 50 -7.75 -28.92 9.28
N ARG A 51 -6.90 -28.46 8.36
CA ARG A 51 -7.10 -27.22 7.57
C ARG A 51 -7.11 -27.52 6.09
N THR A 52 -8.26 -27.89 5.56
CA THR A 52 -8.40 -28.31 4.16
C THR A 52 -8.02 -27.23 3.14
N PHE A 53 -8.22 -25.95 3.45
CA PHE A 53 -7.77 -24.81 2.65
C PHE A 53 -6.50 -24.14 3.19
N GLY A 54 -5.77 -24.77 4.15
CA GLY A 54 -4.54 -24.20 4.71
C GLY A 54 -4.74 -22.85 5.40
N LEU A 55 -3.72 -21.97 5.31
CA LEU A 55 -3.71 -20.63 5.88
C LEU A 55 -3.66 -19.52 4.81
N TYR A 56 -4.16 -19.79 3.62
CA TYR A 56 -4.10 -18.83 2.50
C TYR A 56 -4.73 -17.47 2.83
N ARG A 57 -5.78 -17.43 3.63
CA ARG A 57 -6.43 -16.17 4.04
C ARG A 57 -5.59 -15.28 4.96
N LEU A 58 -4.47 -15.75 5.51
CA LEU A 58 -3.55 -14.90 6.27
C LEU A 58 -2.93 -13.81 5.40
N GLU A 59 -2.70 -14.07 4.12
CA GLU A 59 -2.24 -13.07 3.16
C GLU A 59 -3.25 -11.92 3.05
N ILE A 60 -4.53 -12.24 2.93
CA ILE A 60 -5.60 -11.25 2.81
C ILE A 60 -5.80 -10.47 4.12
N LEU A 61 -5.68 -11.14 5.28
CA LEU A 61 -5.69 -10.47 6.57
C LEU A 61 -4.50 -9.53 6.75
N ALA A 62 -3.32 -9.92 6.27
CA ALA A 62 -2.13 -9.07 6.27
C ALA A 62 -2.35 -7.82 5.39
N ALA A 63 -2.93 -7.98 4.19
CA ALA A 63 -3.27 -6.87 3.30
C ALA A 63 -4.30 -5.93 3.93
N LEU A 64 -5.33 -6.47 4.61
CA LEU A 64 -6.31 -5.66 5.34
C LEU A 64 -5.65 -4.89 6.49
N ALA A 65 -4.82 -5.55 7.30
CA ALA A 65 -4.10 -4.91 8.41
C ALA A 65 -3.19 -3.78 7.90
N ASN A 66 -2.48 -4.02 6.79
CA ASN A 66 -1.65 -3.00 6.15
C ASN A 66 -2.49 -1.80 5.67
N SER A 67 -3.65 -2.04 5.06
CA SER A 67 -4.54 -0.96 4.62
C SER A 67 -5.04 -0.11 5.78
N VAL A 68 -5.39 -0.72 6.91
CA VAL A 68 -5.81 -0.01 8.14
C VAL A 68 -4.68 0.85 8.68
N LEU A 69 -3.45 0.33 8.70
CA LEU A 69 -2.26 1.10 9.12
C LEU A 69 -2.01 2.29 8.19
N LEU A 70 -2.08 2.09 6.87
CA LEU A 70 -1.92 3.17 5.89
C LEU A 70 -2.98 4.27 6.04
N VAL A 71 -4.25 3.89 6.25
CA VAL A 71 -5.33 4.85 6.52
C VAL A 71 -5.08 5.59 7.82
N GLY A 72 -4.62 4.89 8.88
CA GLY A 72 -4.28 5.48 10.17
C GLY A 72 -3.16 6.50 10.06
N VAL A 73 -2.05 6.12 9.41
CA VAL A 73 -0.89 7.01 9.21
C VAL A 73 -1.26 8.20 8.32
N GLY A 74 -1.89 7.96 7.16
CA GLY A 74 -2.30 9.04 6.25
C GLY A 74 -3.29 10.00 6.90
N GLY A 75 -4.28 9.48 7.62
CA GLY A 75 -5.25 10.29 8.38
C GLY A 75 -4.58 11.11 9.48
N PHE A 76 -3.68 10.50 10.26
CA PHE A 76 -2.91 11.21 11.29
C PHE A 76 -2.09 12.36 10.70
N VAL A 77 -1.37 12.10 9.60
CA VAL A 77 -0.56 13.14 8.93
C VAL A 77 -1.42 14.30 8.44
N VAL A 78 -2.58 14.02 7.86
CA VAL A 78 -3.50 15.07 7.39
C VAL A 78 -4.02 15.91 8.56
N ILE A 79 -4.44 15.29 9.67
CA ILE A 79 -4.90 16.00 10.88
C ILE A 79 -3.78 16.85 11.46
N GLU A 80 -2.59 16.28 11.61
CA GLU A 80 -1.40 16.98 12.14
C GLU A 80 -0.99 18.15 11.24
N ALA A 81 -1.13 18.01 9.92
CA ALA A 81 -0.86 19.10 8.98
C ALA A 81 -1.78 20.31 9.23
N PHE A 82 -3.08 20.09 9.48
CA PHE A 82 -4.00 21.16 9.82
C PHE A 82 -3.59 21.88 11.10
N HIS A 83 -3.20 21.15 12.16
CA HIS A 83 -2.71 21.75 13.40
C HIS A 83 -1.45 22.60 13.17
N ARG A 84 -0.52 22.12 12.33
CA ARG A 84 0.73 22.85 12.01
C ARG A 84 0.54 24.02 11.05
N LEU A 85 -0.56 24.09 10.33
CA LEU A 85 -0.89 25.29 9.55
C LEU A 85 -1.30 26.44 10.44
N ASP A 86 -1.97 26.15 11.58
CA ASP A 86 -2.33 27.16 12.58
C ASP A 86 -1.11 27.63 13.41
N ASP A 87 -0.18 26.71 13.72
CA ASP A 87 1.07 27.02 14.46
C ASP A 87 2.29 26.38 13.74
N PRO A 88 2.83 27.04 12.69
CA PRO A 88 3.89 26.48 11.87
C PRO A 88 5.21 26.35 12.63
N GLN A 89 5.67 25.10 12.79
CA GLN A 89 6.93 24.79 13.45
C GLN A 89 8.14 25.16 12.58
N SER A 90 9.28 25.45 13.24
CA SER A 90 10.54 25.66 12.55
C SER A 90 11.15 24.31 12.14
N VAL A 91 11.30 24.09 10.86
CA VAL A 91 11.92 22.86 10.32
C VAL A 91 13.39 23.12 10.00
N ALA A 92 14.28 22.25 10.47
CA ALA A 92 15.70 22.30 10.11
C ALA A 92 15.90 21.84 8.66
N SER A 93 15.92 22.76 7.73
CA SER A 93 15.84 22.50 6.29
C SER A 93 17.01 21.70 5.71
N THR A 94 18.24 21.86 6.24
CA THR A 94 19.42 21.19 5.68
C THR A 94 19.36 19.66 5.80
N PRO A 95 19.08 19.06 6.98
CA PRO A 95 18.93 17.60 7.08
C PRO A 95 17.75 17.08 6.23
N VAL A 96 16.62 17.81 6.17
CA VAL A 96 15.46 17.47 5.36
C VAL A 96 15.83 17.45 3.88
N LEU A 97 16.58 18.44 3.40
CA LEU A 97 17.05 18.51 2.02
C LEU A 97 17.97 17.32 1.68
N ILE A 98 18.91 16.99 2.56
CA ILE A 98 19.82 15.85 2.35
C ILE A 98 19.03 14.54 2.24
N VAL A 99 18.11 14.29 3.16
CA VAL A 99 17.27 13.08 3.14
C VAL A 99 16.39 13.04 1.90
N GLY A 100 15.79 14.15 1.50
CA GLY A 100 15.00 14.24 0.28
C GLY A 100 15.81 13.94 -0.99
N ILE A 101 17.04 14.47 -1.11
CA ILE A 101 17.95 14.21 -2.24
C ILE A 101 18.35 12.72 -2.27
N VAL A 102 18.70 12.13 -1.13
CA VAL A 102 19.06 10.71 -1.05
C VAL A 102 17.86 9.83 -1.41
N GLY A 103 16.67 10.14 -0.88
CA GLY A 103 15.43 9.44 -1.20
C GLY A 103 15.12 9.50 -2.71
N LEU A 104 15.20 10.69 -3.30
CA LEU A 104 15.00 10.87 -4.74
C LEU A 104 16.03 10.06 -5.55
N ALA A 105 17.30 10.08 -5.16
CA ALA A 105 18.34 9.31 -5.86
C ALA A 105 18.07 7.79 -5.82
N VAL A 106 17.64 7.27 -4.68
CA VAL A 106 17.25 5.86 -4.52
C VAL A 106 16.04 5.54 -5.41
N ASN A 107 15.01 6.39 -5.40
CA ASN A 107 13.81 6.20 -6.20
C ASN A 107 14.09 6.30 -7.70
N VAL A 108 14.96 7.22 -8.14
CA VAL A 108 15.41 7.30 -9.54
C VAL A 108 16.18 6.04 -9.95
N ALA A 109 17.06 5.53 -9.10
CA ALA A 109 17.76 4.27 -9.37
C ALA A 109 16.78 3.09 -9.50
N ALA A 110 15.81 2.97 -8.58
CA ALA A 110 14.76 1.94 -8.64
C ALA A 110 13.88 2.10 -9.91
N PHE A 111 13.49 3.32 -10.25
CA PHE A 111 12.76 3.64 -11.49
C PHE A 111 13.51 3.16 -12.74
N LEU A 112 14.81 3.46 -12.84
CA LEU A 112 15.63 3.05 -13.98
C LEU A 112 15.77 1.52 -14.09
N LEU A 113 15.82 0.82 -12.96
CA LEU A 113 15.87 -0.64 -12.92
C LEU A 113 14.52 -1.27 -13.34
N LEU A 114 13.40 -0.73 -12.88
CA LEU A 114 12.07 -1.31 -13.10
C LEU A 114 11.45 -0.95 -14.45
N ARG A 115 11.86 0.18 -15.09
CA ARG A 115 11.20 0.70 -16.29
C ARG A 115 11.09 -0.28 -17.46
N ARG A 116 12.08 -1.18 -17.63
CA ARG A 116 12.06 -2.17 -18.72
C ARG A 116 11.07 -3.28 -18.45
N GLY A 117 11.04 -3.82 -17.23
CA GLY A 117 10.10 -4.88 -16.86
C GLY A 117 8.64 -4.41 -16.71
N ALA A 118 8.42 -3.11 -16.49
CA ALA A 118 7.09 -2.53 -16.33
C ALA A 118 6.22 -2.59 -17.60
N THR A 119 6.82 -2.75 -18.79
CA THR A 119 6.11 -2.94 -20.06
C THR A 119 5.70 -4.40 -20.30
N GLU A 120 6.35 -5.36 -19.62
CA GLU A 120 6.20 -6.80 -19.88
C GLU A 120 5.42 -7.51 -18.77
N ASN A 121 5.39 -6.97 -17.55
CA ASN A 121 4.80 -7.63 -16.40
C ASN A 121 3.97 -6.65 -15.53
N LEU A 122 2.69 -7.00 -15.28
CA LEU A 122 1.77 -6.19 -14.50
C LEU A 122 2.24 -5.95 -13.05
N ASN A 123 2.87 -6.95 -12.42
CA ASN A 123 3.39 -6.80 -11.06
C ASN A 123 4.56 -5.81 -11.02
N VAL A 124 5.46 -5.87 -12.01
CA VAL A 124 6.57 -4.91 -12.15
C VAL A 124 6.03 -3.52 -12.46
N ARG A 125 4.93 -3.41 -13.24
CA ARG A 125 4.26 -2.14 -13.49
C ARG A 125 3.67 -1.54 -12.20
N GLY A 126 3.11 -2.35 -11.31
CA GLY A 126 2.65 -1.91 -10.00
C GLY A 126 3.78 -1.30 -9.17
N ALA A 127 4.89 -2.04 -9.02
CA ALA A 127 6.09 -1.55 -8.31
C ALA A 127 6.71 -0.30 -8.96
N TYR A 128 6.69 -0.20 -10.29
CA TYR A 128 7.15 0.99 -11.02
C TYR A 128 6.31 2.23 -10.68
N LEU A 129 4.98 2.11 -10.68
CA LEU A 129 4.09 3.23 -10.33
C LEU A 129 4.25 3.65 -8.86
N GLU A 130 4.56 2.72 -7.98
CA GLU A 130 4.89 2.99 -6.59
C GLU A 130 6.13 3.86 -6.47
N VAL A 131 7.23 3.43 -7.09
CA VAL A 131 8.50 4.17 -7.12
C VAL A 131 8.34 5.57 -7.73
N VAL A 132 7.46 5.74 -8.73
CA VAL A 132 7.12 7.07 -9.26
C VAL A 132 6.43 7.93 -8.20
N GLY A 133 5.48 7.35 -7.44
CA GLY A 133 4.82 8.04 -6.31
C GLY A 133 5.81 8.50 -5.24
N ASP A 134 6.72 7.60 -4.84
CA ASP A 134 7.77 7.89 -3.85
C ASP A 134 8.77 8.95 -4.33
N ALA A 135 9.11 8.93 -5.63
CA ALA A 135 9.94 9.96 -6.24
C ALA A 135 9.25 11.34 -6.19
N LEU A 136 7.94 11.41 -6.46
CA LEU A 136 7.16 12.63 -6.33
C LEU A 136 7.09 13.12 -4.88
N GLY A 137 6.94 12.21 -3.91
CA GLY A 137 7.03 12.51 -2.48
C GLY A 137 8.37 13.12 -2.11
N SER A 138 9.48 12.49 -2.57
CA SER A 138 10.84 13.01 -2.35
C SER A 138 11.06 14.40 -2.97
N VAL A 139 10.52 14.64 -4.16
CA VAL A 139 10.54 16.00 -4.78
C VAL A 139 9.77 17.00 -3.92
N GLY A 140 8.62 16.61 -3.37
CA GLY A 140 7.86 17.42 -2.44
C GLY A 140 8.68 17.78 -1.18
N VAL A 141 9.34 16.80 -0.57
CA VAL A 141 10.23 16.99 0.60
C VAL A 141 11.36 17.99 0.27
N ILE A 142 12.00 17.85 -0.90
CA ILE A 142 13.04 18.79 -1.36
C ILE A 142 12.47 20.19 -1.53
N ALA A 143 11.30 20.32 -2.17
CA ALA A 143 10.64 21.60 -2.38
C ALA A 143 10.28 22.26 -1.03
N SER A 144 9.79 21.49 -0.06
CA SER A 144 9.53 21.95 1.31
C SER A 144 10.80 22.50 1.97
N ALA A 145 11.91 21.74 1.90
CA ALA A 145 13.18 22.16 2.49
C ALA A 145 13.71 23.45 1.86
N ILE A 146 13.66 23.58 0.53
CA ILE A 146 14.08 24.78 -0.20
C ILE A 146 13.17 25.96 0.13
N GLY A 147 11.83 25.77 0.13
CA GLY A 147 10.86 26.81 0.45
C GLY A 147 11.05 27.36 1.84
N THR A 148 11.32 26.49 2.82
CA THR A 148 11.62 26.89 4.20
C THR A 148 12.97 27.58 4.32
N ALA A 149 14.04 27.08 3.65
CA ALA A 149 15.39 27.64 3.75
C ALA A 149 15.53 28.98 3.05
N ALA A 150 14.99 29.11 1.81
CA ALA A 150 15.20 30.27 0.95
C ALA A 150 14.20 31.41 1.23
N PHE A 151 12.96 31.07 1.58
CA PHE A 151 11.86 32.03 1.67
C PHE A 151 11.24 32.11 3.07
N GLY A 152 11.66 31.23 4.01
CA GLY A 152 11.06 31.17 5.36
C GLY A 152 9.62 30.65 5.39
N TRP A 153 9.16 29.95 4.35
CA TRP A 153 7.80 29.45 4.22
C TRP A 153 7.56 28.22 5.08
N ARG A 154 7.26 28.39 6.36
CA ARG A 154 7.04 27.30 7.32
C ARG A 154 5.80 26.46 7.03
N TRP A 155 4.82 27.01 6.31
CA TRP A 155 3.58 26.33 5.92
C TRP A 155 3.78 25.28 4.82
N VAL A 156 4.89 25.30 4.08
CA VAL A 156 5.13 24.39 2.95
C VAL A 156 5.32 22.96 3.44
N ASP A 157 6.01 22.76 4.56
CA ASP A 157 6.25 21.42 5.12
C ASP A 157 4.94 20.69 5.50
N PRO A 158 4.02 21.26 6.30
CA PRO A 158 2.74 20.61 6.56
C PRO A 158 1.89 20.42 5.31
N VAL A 159 1.90 21.35 4.35
CA VAL A 159 1.16 21.18 3.09
C VAL A 159 1.70 20.01 2.28
N VAL A 160 3.01 19.88 2.14
CA VAL A 160 3.63 18.73 1.45
C VAL A 160 3.34 17.43 2.19
N GLY A 161 3.47 17.41 3.52
CA GLY A 161 3.12 16.25 4.34
C GLY A 161 1.66 15.82 4.14
N ALA A 162 0.72 16.78 4.17
CA ALA A 162 -0.69 16.50 3.89
C ALA A 162 -0.92 15.99 2.46
N ALA A 163 -0.24 16.56 1.47
CA ALA A 163 -0.36 16.12 0.07
C ALA A 163 0.09 14.67 -0.10
N ILE A 164 1.20 14.26 0.52
CA ILE A 164 1.66 12.88 0.55
C ILE A 164 0.61 11.99 1.25
N GLY A 165 0.12 12.39 2.43
CA GLY A 165 -0.91 11.64 3.16
C GLY A 165 -2.19 11.44 2.35
N VAL A 166 -2.71 12.51 1.73
CA VAL A 166 -3.90 12.46 0.88
C VAL A 166 -3.68 11.59 -0.36
N PHE A 167 -2.48 11.60 -0.94
CA PHE A 167 -2.16 10.77 -2.11
C PHE A 167 -2.19 9.28 -1.79
N ILE A 168 -1.81 8.88 -0.57
CA ILE A 168 -1.78 7.49 -0.12
C ILE A 168 -3.19 6.96 0.20
N LEU A 169 -4.09 7.79 0.77
CA LEU A 169 -5.39 7.37 1.29
C LEU A 169 -6.27 6.62 0.28
N PRO A 170 -6.46 7.07 -0.98
CA PRO A 170 -7.32 6.36 -1.93
C PRO A 170 -6.82 4.95 -2.25
N ARG A 171 -5.50 4.77 -2.29
CA ARG A 171 -4.86 3.47 -2.52
C ARG A 171 -5.07 2.56 -1.31
N ALA A 172 -4.85 3.06 -0.10
CA ALA A 172 -5.07 2.33 1.13
C ALA A 172 -6.52 1.85 1.26
N VAL A 173 -7.50 2.75 1.00
CA VAL A 173 -8.93 2.40 1.04
C VAL A 173 -9.29 1.35 -0.02
N ARG A 174 -8.73 1.44 -1.22
CA ARG A 174 -8.95 0.44 -2.28
C ARG A 174 -8.43 -0.93 -1.85
N LEU A 175 -7.18 -1.00 -1.39
CA LEU A 175 -6.58 -2.23 -0.86
C LEU A 175 -7.45 -2.86 0.25
N GLY A 176 -7.93 -2.06 1.19
CA GLY A 176 -8.81 -2.52 2.26
C GLY A 176 -10.15 -3.06 1.75
N ARG A 177 -10.75 -2.38 0.78
CA ARG A 177 -12.01 -2.86 0.16
C ARG A 177 -11.81 -4.19 -0.57
N ASP A 178 -10.73 -4.33 -1.32
CA ASP A 178 -10.44 -5.56 -2.06
C ASP A 178 -10.17 -6.71 -1.08
N ALA A 179 -9.40 -6.49 -0.03
CA ALA A 179 -9.19 -7.47 1.04
C ALA A 179 -10.51 -7.87 1.74
N LEU A 180 -11.36 -6.89 2.06
CA LEU A 180 -12.67 -7.16 2.66
C LEU A 180 -13.56 -7.98 1.73
N ARG A 181 -13.61 -7.69 0.42
CA ARG A 181 -14.38 -8.48 -0.56
C ARG A 181 -13.99 -9.95 -0.52
N VAL A 182 -12.69 -10.25 -0.48
CA VAL A 182 -12.20 -11.63 -0.39
C VAL A 182 -12.60 -12.28 0.95
N LEU A 183 -12.50 -11.56 2.05
CA LEU A 183 -12.86 -12.09 3.38
C LEU A 183 -14.36 -12.37 3.52
N VAL A 184 -15.22 -11.52 2.95
CA VAL A 184 -16.68 -11.74 2.96
C VAL A 184 -17.13 -12.68 1.85
N GLN A 185 -16.20 -13.31 1.12
CA GLN A 185 -16.48 -14.30 0.09
C GLN A 185 -17.37 -13.76 -1.06
N ALA A 186 -17.17 -12.49 -1.43
CA ALA A 186 -17.82 -11.93 -2.61
C ALA A 186 -17.29 -12.61 -3.89
N ALA A 187 -18.16 -12.69 -4.91
CA ALA A 187 -17.77 -13.23 -6.21
C ALA A 187 -16.55 -12.46 -6.79
N PRO A 188 -15.63 -13.17 -7.45
CA PRO A 188 -14.44 -12.56 -8.06
C PRO A 188 -14.84 -11.48 -9.08
N HIS A 189 -13.94 -10.49 -9.26
CA HIS A 189 -14.15 -9.46 -10.28
C HIS A 189 -14.17 -10.09 -11.67
N GLY A 190 -15.20 -9.76 -12.46
CA GLY A 190 -15.33 -10.23 -13.86
C GLY A 190 -15.98 -11.61 -14.01
N ILE A 191 -16.37 -12.28 -12.93
CA ILE A 191 -17.15 -13.50 -12.98
C ILE A 191 -18.63 -13.15 -12.73
N ASP A 192 -19.47 -13.44 -13.74
CA ASP A 192 -20.91 -13.39 -13.60
C ASP A 192 -21.40 -14.77 -13.10
N VAL A 193 -22.02 -14.78 -11.92
CA VAL A 193 -22.50 -16.03 -11.28
C VAL A 193 -23.66 -16.64 -12.06
N ASP A 194 -24.47 -15.84 -12.75
CA ASP A 194 -25.58 -16.35 -13.58
C ASP A 194 -25.05 -17.00 -14.85
N ASP A 195 -23.99 -16.48 -15.45
CA ASP A 195 -23.31 -17.13 -16.58
C ASP A 195 -22.68 -18.48 -16.17
N VAL A 196 -22.08 -18.53 -14.99
CA VAL A 196 -21.55 -19.79 -14.42
C VAL A 196 -22.69 -20.80 -14.24
N ARG A 197 -23.81 -20.37 -13.64
CA ARG A 197 -25.01 -21.22 -13.45
C ARG A 197 -25.53 -21.74 -14.78
N SER A 198 -25.68 -20.88 -15.78
CA SER A 198 -26.18 -21.24 -17.11
C SER A 198 -25.23 -22.24 -17.79
N THR A 199 -23.93 -22.06 -17.66
CA THR A 199 -22.92 -22.97 -18.19
C THR A 199 -23.02 -24.35 -17.55
N LEU A 200 -23.17 -24.42 -16.24
CA LEU A 200 -23.27 -25.68 -15.49
C LEU A 200 -24.58 -26.42 -15.85
N THR A 201 -25.70 -25.71 -15.92
CA THR A 201 -26.99 -26.30 -16.34
C THR A 201 -27.02 -26.79 -17.80
N GLY A 202 -26.16 -26.21 -18.66
CA GLY A 202 -25.98 -26.64 -20.04
C GLY A 202 -25.21 -27.97 -20.22
N ILE A 203 -24.59 -28.48 -19.17
CA ILE A 203 -23.82 -29.74 -19.23
C ILE A 203 -24.77 -30.95 -19.32
N ALA A 204 -24.53 -31.83 -20.30
CA ALA A 204 -25.35 -33.02 -20.48
C ALA A 204 -25.36 -33.91 -19.23
N GLY A 205 -26.54 -34.19 -18.70
CA GLY A 205 -26.73 -34.99 -17.49
C GLY A 205 -26.92 -34.16 -16.21
N VAL A 206 -26.74 -32.85 -16.25
CA VAL A 206 -27.10 -31.95 -15.14
C VAL A 206 -28.58 -31.61 -15.24
N THR A 207 -29.33 -31.88 -14.17
CA THR A 207 -30.80 -31.63 -14.12
C THR A 207 -31.13 -30.33 -13.40
N ASP A 208 -30.29 -29.91 -12.43
CA ASP A 208 -30.45 -28.67 -11.69
C ASP A 208 -29.11 -28.24 -11.08
N VAL A 209 -28.95 -26.95 -10.80
CA VAL A 209 -27.79 -26.37 -10.10
C VAL A 209 -28.25 -25.50 -8.92
N HIS A 210 -27.98 -25.96 -7.72
CA HIS A 210 -28.31 -25.26 -6.47
C HIS A 210 -27.09 -25.11 -5.57
N ASP A 211 -27.16 -24.23 -4.57
CA ASP A 211 -26.06 -23.91 -3.64
C ASP A 211 -24.76 -23.52 -4.35
N LEU A 212 -24.91 -22.77 -5.46
CA LEU A 212 -23.76 -22.27 -6.23
C LEU A 212 -23.10 -21.12 -5.47
N HIS A 213 -21.87 -21.36 -5.08
CA HIS A 213 -21.01 -20.36 -4.45
C HIS A 213 -19.72 -20.19 -5.24
N VAL A 214 -19.34 -18.95 -5.50
CA VAL A 214 -18.08 -18.59 -6.21
C VAL A 214 -17.41 -17.50 -5.43
N TRP A 215 -16.15 -17.71 -5.01
CA TRP A 215 -15.41 -16.73 -4.23
C TRP A 215 -13.90 -16.82 -4.48
N THR A 216 -13.17 -15.74 -4.19
CA THR A 216 -11.71 -15.72 -4.18
C THR A 216 -11.20 -16.21 -2.81
N LEU A 217 -10.28 -17.17 -2.79
CA LEU A 217 -9.64 -17.66 -1.57
C LEU A 217 -8.36 -16.86 -1.25
N THR A 218 -7.54 -16.59 -2.26
CA THR A 218 -6.32 -15.79 -2.23
C THR A 218 -6.12 -15.13 -3.59
N SER A 219 -5.13 -14.25 -3.75
CA SER A 219 -4.90 -13.41 -4.93
C SER A 219 -4.89 -14.16 -6.28
N GLU A 220 -4.60 -15.47 -6.27
CA GLU A 220 -4.46 -16.29 -7.49
C GLU A 220 -5.39 -17.52 -7.50
N MET A 221 -6.33 -17.61 -6.56
CA MET A 221 -7.17 -18.82 -6.44
C MET A 221 -8.63 -18.46 -6.24
N ASP A 222 -9.43 -18.71 -7.26
CA ASP A 222 -10.88 -18.69 -7.16
C ASP A 222 -11.41 -20.11 -6.90
N VAL A 223 -12.48 -20.20 -6.12
CA VAL A 223 -13.12 -21.44 -5.71
C VAL A 223 -14.58 -21.41 -6.11
N LEU A 224 -15.08 -22.54 -6.60
CA LEU A 224 -16.47 -22.75 -6.92
C LEU A 224 -16.96 -24.01 -6.22
N THR A 225 -18.15 -23.94 -5.66
CA THR A 225 -18.92 -25.11 -5.18
C THR A 225 -20.33 -25.04 -5.66
N ALA A 226 -20.88 -26.19 -5.99
CA ALA A 226 -22.27 -26.36 -6.40
C ALA A 226 -22.76 -27.76 -6.03
#